data_11478bb80dc7e1201fef08022819c2e9
#
_entry.id   11478bb80dc7e1201fef08022819c2e9
#
_cell.length_a   1.000
_cell.length_b   1.000
_cell.length_c   1.000
_cell.angle_alpha   90.00
_cell.angle_beta   90.00
_cell.angle_gamma   90.00
#
_symmetry.space_group_name_H-M   'P 1'
#
loop_
_entity.id
_entity.type
_entity.pdbx_description
1 polymer ?
#
loop_
_entity_poly.entity_id
_entity_poly.type
_entity_poly.pdbx_seq_one_letter_code
_entity_poly.pdbx_strand_id
1 'polypeptide(L)'
;MKNPFDTPEREEFRAQLKAFVDKEIKPYVNDWDEEGKIPWDLHQKAGALGVWGFGIDEKYGGLGEDDNFLRAIYNEEFAKCGAGGVGAAMGGRMISLEPIQRLCSSEIKDRVLKDIVLSLIHI
;
A
#
# COMPACT_ATOMS: atom_id res chain seq x y z
N MET A 1 -23.40 11.94 8.97
CA MET A 1 -23.89 11.79 7.59
C MET A 1 -23.04 10.71 6.94
N LYS A 2 -23.68 9.69 6.32
CA LYS A 2 -22.89 8.68 5.57
C LYS A 2 -22.28 9.35 4.34
N ASN A 3 -21.01 9.08 4.09
CA ASN A 3 -20.35 9.52 2.87
C ASN A 3 -21.01 8.80 1.67
N PRO A 4 -21.55 9.51 0.67
CA PRO A 4 -22.23 8.89 -0.46
C PRO A 4 -21.32 8.03 -1.35
N PHE A 5 -20.01 8.15 -1.17
CA PHE A 5 -19.00 7.39 -1.90
C PHE A 5 -18.54 6.13 -1.17
N ASP A 6 -19.01 5.88 0.06
CA ASP A 6 -18.70 4.66 0.79
C ASP A 6 -19.56 3.51 0.26
N THR A 7 -18.89 2.45 -0.19
CA THR A 7 -19.50 1.16 -0.52
C THR A 7 -19.12 0.14 0.55
N PRO A 8 -19.86 -1.00 0.66
CA PRO A 8 -19.48 -2.06 1.61
C PRO A 8 -18.02 -2.51 1.47
N GLU A 9 -17.52 -2.64 0.24
CA GLU A 9 -16.16 -3.04 -0.07
C GLU A 9 -15.15 -1.99 0.42
N ARG A 10 -15.44 -0.70 0.23
CA ARG A 10 -14.59 0.40 0.70
C ARG A 10 -14.60 0.51 2.22
N GLU A 11 -15.76 0.31 2.86
CA GLU A 11 -15.87 0.26 4.33
C GLU A 11 -15.08 -0.91 4.91
N GLU A 12 -15.15 -2.08 4.30
CA GLU A 12 -14.37 -3.26 4.71
C GLU A 12 -12.87 -3.01 4.55
N PHE A 13 -12.43 -2.48 3.42
CA PHE A 13 -11.03 -2.13 3.18
C PHE A 13 -10.52 -1.12 4.20
N ARG A 14 -11.30 -0.08 4.51
CA ARG A 14 -10.99 0.89 5.57
C ARG A 14 -10.82 0.22 6.93
N ALA A 15 -11.71 -0.69 7.28
CA ALA A 15 -11.63 -1.41 8.55
C ALA A 15 -10.36 -2.27 8.65
N GLN A 16 -9.99 -2.96 7.56
CA GLN A 16 -8.76 -3.76 7.49
C GLN A 16 -7.51 -2.89 7.63
N LEU A 17 -7.45 -1.75 6.91
CA LEU A 17 -6.33 -0.82 7.01
C LEU A 17 -6.22 -0.20 8.39
N LYS A 18 -7.35 0.21 8.96
CA LYS A 18 -7.37 0.75 10.33
C LYS A 18 -6.81 -0.25 11.33
N ALA A 19 -7.25 -1.50 11.28
CA ALA A 19 -6.76 -2.56 12.15
C ALA A 19 -5.26 -2.80 11.97
N PHE A 20 -4.78 -2.78 10.72
CA PHE A 20 -3.37 -2.90 10.41
C PHE A 20 -2.55 -1.75 10.99
N VAL A 21 -2.96 -0.51 10.76
CA VAL A 21 -2.26 0.68 11.28
C VAL A 21 -2.24 0.69 12.80
N ASP A 22 -3.38 0.39 13.44
CA ASP A 22 -3.50 0.38 14.90
C ASP A 22 -2.63 -0.69 15.56
N LYS A 23 -2.48 -1.87 14.92
CA LYS A 23 -1.73 -3.00 15.46
C LYS A 23 -0.26 -3.02 15.07
N GLU A 24 0.04 -2.82 13.79
CA GLU A 24 1.36 -3.08 13.22
C GLU A 24 2.22 -1.80 13.08
N ILE A 25 1.64 -0.61 13.20
CA ILE A 25 2.36 0.65 12.99
C ILE A 25 2.38 1.52 14.26
N LYS A 26 1.22 1.96 14.73
CA LYS A 26 1.14 2.95 15.82
C LYS A 26 1.96 2.61 17.06
N PRO A 27 2.01 1.36 17.55
CA PRO A 27 2.77 1.04 18.75
C PRO A 27 4.28 1.23 18.59
N TYR A 28 4.79 1.24 17.36
CA TYR A 28 6.22 1.18 17.06
C TYR A 28 6.78 2.42 16.38
N VAL A 29 5.96 3.42 16.04
CA VAL A 29 6.40 4.58 15.24
C VAL A 29 7.52 5.37 15.90
N ASN A 30 7.51 5.53 17.22
CA ASN A 30 8.55 6.27 17.94
C ASN A 30 9.88 5.53 17.90
N ASP A 31 9.86 4.20 18.08
CA ASP A 31 11.07 3.38 18.05
C ASP A 31 11.70 3.42 16.65
N TRP A 32 10.87 3.33 15.61
CA TRP A 32 11.34 3.40 14.22
C TRP A 32 11.87 4.78 13.84
N ASP A 33 11.30 5.85 14.40
CA ASP A 33 11.78 7.20 14.17
C ASP A 33 13.16 7.41 14.82
N GLU A 34 13.36 6.90 16.03
CA GLU A 34 14.65 6.91 16.72
C GLU A 34 15.71 6.06 16.01
N GLU A 35 15.34 4.87 15.53
CA GLU A 35 16.23 3.97 14.78
C GLU A 35 16.51 4.43 13.35
N GLY A 36 15.69 5.30 12.79
CA GLY A 36 15.80 5.78 11.41
C GLY A 36 15.46 4.73 10.35
N LYS A 37 14.71 3.70 10.70
CA LYS A 37 14.32 2.63 9.74
C LYS A 37 13.01 1.95 10.11
N ILE A 38 12.34 1.43 9.08
CA ILE A 38 11.11 0.64 9.18
C ILE A 38 11.45 -0.82 8.90
N PRO A 39 10.91 -1.79 9.70
CA PRO A 39 11.15 -3.21 9.49
C PRO A 39 10.66 -3.69 8.11
N TRP A 40 11.41 -4.59 7.49
CA TRP A 40 11.04 -5.12 6.18
C TRP A 40 9.75 -5.93 6.19
N ASP A 41 9.48 -6.67 7.26
CA ASP A 41 8.27 -7.47 7.40
C ASP A 41 6.99 -6.64 7.40
N LEU A 42 7.04 -5.37 7.81
CA LEU A 42 5.91 -4.44 7.70
C LEU A 42 5.50 -4.25 6.24
N HIS A 43 6.48 -4.12 5.34
CA HIS A 43 6.21 -4.00 3.90
C HIS A 43 5.57 -5.26 3.33
N GLN A 44 6.00 -6.43 3.76
CA GLN A 44 5.42 -7.70 3.34
C GLN A 44 3.98 -7.86 3.85
N LYS A 45 3.72 -7.51 5.11
CA LYS A 45 2.38 -7.52 5.70
C LYS A 45 1.44 -6.56 4.96
N ALA A 46 1.90 -5.37 4.63
CA ALA A 46 1.12 -4.40 3.86
C ALA A 46 0.85 -4.89 2.43
N GLY A 47 1.83 -5.52 1.78
CA GLY A 47 1.66 -6.17 0.47
C GLY A 47 0.60 -7.26 0.49
N ALA A 48 0.56 -8.06 1.56
CA ALA A 48 -0.45 -9.10 1.74
C ALA A 48 -1.89 -8.55 1.86
N LEU A 49 -2.05 -7.31 2.31
CA LEU A 49 -3.34 -6.59 2.31
C LEU A 49 -3.73 -6.02 0.93
N GLY A 50 -2.88 -6.17 -0.08
CA GLY A 50 -3.13 -5.66 -1.43
C GLY A 50 -2.92 -4.16 -1.61
N VAL A 51 -2.35 -3.45 -0.63
CA VAL A 51 -2.21 -1.97 -0.67
C VAL A 51 -1.32 -1.47 -1.81
N TRP A 52 -0.49 -2.31 -2.39
CA TRP A 52 0.36 -1.99 -3.53
C TRP A 52 -0.28 -2.33 -4.89
N GLY A 53 -1.46 -2.96 -4.88
CA GLY A 53 -2.08 -3.53 -6.07
C GLY A 53 -3.00 -2.60 -6.86
N PHE A 54 -3.20 -1.35 -6.41
CA PHE A 54 -4.10 -0.41 -7.09
C PHE A 54 -3.63 -0.11 -8.51
N GLY A 55 -4.50 -0.34 -9.50
CA GLY A 55 -4.22 -0.11 -10.92
C GLY A 55 -3.21 -1.08 -11.55
N ILE A 56 -2.82 -2.12 -10.83
CA ILE A 56 -1.93 -3.17 -11.33
C ILE A 56 -2.77 -4.38 -11.75
N ASP A 57 -2.45 -4.98 -12.90
CA ASP A 57 -3.16 -6.14 -13.42
C ASP A 57 -3.16 -7.31 -12.42
N GLU A 58 -4.27 -8.01 -12.33
CA GLU A 58 -4.44 -9.17 -11.43
C GLU A 58 -3.40 -10.27 -11.69
N LYS A 59 -2.95 -10.45 -12.92
CA LYS A 59 -1.89 -11.41 -13.27
C LYS A 59 -0.57 -11.17 -12.56
N TYR A 60 -0.34 -9.93 -12.08
CA TYR A 60 0.84 -9.54 -11.28
C TYR A 60 0.54 -9.48 -9.78
N GLY A 61 -0.63 -9.93 -9.35
CA GLY A 61 -1.05 -9.86 -7.96
C GLY A 61 -1.68 -8.51 -7.58
N GLY A 62 -2.00 -7.69 -8.57
CA GLY A 62 -2.72 -6.43 -8.39
C GLY A 62 -4.21 -6.62 -8.16
N LEU A 63 -4.91 -5.53 -7.90
CA LEU A 63 -6.36 -5.50 -7.71
C LEU A 63 -7.13 -5.28 -9.01
N GLY A 64 -6.44 -5.03 -10.13
CA GLY A 64 -7.02 -4.77 -11.45
C GLY A 64 -7.66 -3.40 -11.59
N GLU A 65 -8.40 -2.95 -10.58
CA GLU A 65 -9.09 -1.68 -10.58
C GLU A 65 -8.22 -0.53 -10.06
N ASP A 66 -8.35 0.63 -10.69
CA ASP A 66 -7.76 1.89 -10.25
C ASP A 66 -8.82 2.76 -9.57
N ASP A 67 -9.24 2.34 -8.37
CA ASP A 67 -10.23 3.07 -7.58
C ASP A 67 -9.53 4.15 -6.73
N ASN A 68 -9.69 5.40 -7.12
CA ASN A 68 -9.14 6.55 -6.39
C ASN A 68 -9.70 6.68 -4.95
N PHE A 69 -10.88 6.15 -4.66
CA PHE A 69 -11.41 6.14 -3.30
C PHE A 69 -10.67 5.14 -2.40
N LEU A 70 -10.25 3.99 -2.92
CA LEU A 70 -9.40 3.06 -2.18
C LEU A 70 -8.03 3.68 -1.89
N ARG A 71 -7.46 4.42 -2.84
CA ARG A 71 -6.22 5.19 -2.63
C ARG A 71 -6.38 6.28 -1.57
N ALA A 72 -7.50 6.99 -1.58
CA ALA A 72 -7.82 7.99 -0.56
C ALA A 72 -7.96 7.36 0.83
N ILE A 73 -8.67 6.23 0.93
CA ILE A 73 -8.82 5.47 2.18
C ILE A 73 -7.45 5.02 2.71
N TYR A 74 -6.58 4.48 1.83
CA TYR A 74 -5.21 4.14 2.21
C TYR A 74 -4.48 5.32 2.82
N ASN A 75 -4.47 6.46 2.15
CA ASN A 75 -3.77 7.65 2.63
C ASN A 75 -4.35 8.17 3.95
N GLU A 76 -5.67 8.19 4.09
CA GLU A 76 -6.35 8.61 5.32
C GLU A 76 -6.00 7.71 6.52
N GLU A 77 -6.06 6.40 6.35
CA GLU A 77 -5.78 5.47 7.45
C GLU A 77 -4.30 5.45 7.83
N PHE A 78 -3.40 5.47 6.85
CA PHE A 78 -1.96 5.57 7.14
C PHE A 78 -1.56 6.89 7.81
N ALA A 79 -2.16 8.00 7.42
CA ALA A 79 -1.90 9.30 8.05
C ALA A 79 -2.24 9.32 9.55
N LYS A 80 -3.18 8.47 10.01
CA LYS A 80 -3.56 8.35 11.41
C LYS A 80 -2.48 7.74 12.31
N CYS A 81 -1.40 7.18 11.75
CA CYS A 81 -0.24 6.76 12.55
C CYS A 81 0.54 7.95 13.13
N GLY A 82 0.35 9.15 12.59
CA GLY A 82 1.01 10.38 13.06
C GLY A 82 2.49 10.51 12.63
N ALA A 83 3.01 9.56 11.84
CA ALA A 83 4.40 9.53 11.40
C ALA A 83 4.51 9.64 9.87
N GLY A 84 4.78 10.84 9.37
CA GLY A 84 4.89 11.10 7.93
C GLY A 84 6.00 10.29 7.25
N GLY A 85 7.09 10.01 7.95
CA GLY A 85 8.19 9.17 7.47
C GLY A 85 7.77 7.74 7.15
N VAL A 86 6.89 7.15 7.96
CA VAL A 86 6.31 5.82 7.70
C VAL A 86 5.47 5.85 6.42
N GLY A 87 4.61 6.86 6.27
CA GLY A 87 3.80 7.03 5.07
C GLY A 87 4.66 7.17 3.81
N ALA A 88 5.72 7.98 3.86
CA ALA A 88 6.65 8.16 2.74
C ALA A 88 7.40 6.87 2.38
N ALA A 89 7.94 6.17 3.38
CA ALA A 89 8.67 4.91 3.16
C ALA A 89 7.75 3.80 2.61
N MET A 90 6.53 3.70 3.12
CA MET A 90 5.55 2.73 2.66
C MET A 90 5.01 3.06 1.27
N GLY A 91 4.74 4.36 1.00
CA GLY A 91 4.15 4.83 -0.26
C GLY A 91 5.12 4.91 -1.45
N GLY A 92 6.42 4.89 -1.20
CA GLY A 92 7.44 5.07 -2.26
C GLY A 92 7.31 4.09 -3.43
N ARG A 93 6.82 2.89 -3.19
CA ARG A 93 6.59 1.87 -4.24
C ARG A 93 5.50 2.25 -5.22
N MET A 94 4.47 2.94 -4.77
CA MET A 94 3.35 3.35 -5.62
C MET A 94 3.81 4.33 -6.71
N ILE A 95 4.89 5.07 -6.45
CA ILE A 95 5.49 6.00 -7.43
C ILE A 95 6.05 5.27 -8.65
N SER A 96 6.63 4.08 -8.44
CA SER A 96 7.26 3.31 -9.53
C SER A 96 6.33 2.29 -10.18
N LEU A 97 5.38 1.74 -9.44
CA LEU A 97 4.48 0.68 -9.94
C LEU A 97 3.64 1.15 -11.12
N GLU A 98 3.02 2.30 -11.03
CA GLU A 98 2.13 2.81 -12.08
C GLU A 98 2.88 3.13 -13.39
N PRO A 99 4.02 3.82 -13.41
CA PRO A 99 4.83 3.98 -14.63
C PRO A 99 5.27 2.65 -15.23
N ILE A 100 5.67 1.68 -14.41
CA ILE A 100 6.05 0.36 -14.92
C ILE A 100 4.85 -0.31 -15.58
N GLN A 101 3.69 -0.32 -14.92
CA GLN A 101 2.47 -0.91 -15.45
C GLN A 101 2.03 -0.26 -16.76
N ARG A 102 2.14 1.04 -16.90
CA ARG A 102 1.62 1.77 -18.06
C ARG A 102 2.63 1.84 -19.24
N LEU A 103 3.92 2.01 -18.95
CA LEU A 103 4.91 2.43 -19.95
C LEU A 103 5.92 1.35 -20.31
N CYS A 104 6.15 0.35 -19.46
CA CYS A 104 7.16 -0.66 -19.74
C CYS A 104 6.63 -1.77 -20.66
N SER A 105 7.56 -2.47 -21.33
CA SER A 105 7.24 -3.67 -22.12
C SER A 105 6.68 -4.79 -21.24
N SER A 106 5.98 -5.73 -21.88
CA SER A 106 5.45 -6.91 -21.17
C SER A 106 6.57 -7.71 -20.50
N GLU A 107 7.73 -7.84 -21.14
CA GLU A 107 8.90 -8.52 -20.59
C GLU A 107 9.35 -7.90 -19.25
N ILE A 108 9.42 -6.58 -19.16
CA ILE A 108 9.80 -5.88 -17.94
C ILE A 108 8.71 -6.05 -16.86
N LYS A 109 7.45 -5.90 -17.26
CA LYS A 109 6.30 -6.10 -16.33
C LYS A 109 6.31 -7.50 -15.74
N ASP A 110 6.46 -8.52 -16.58
CA ASP A 110 6.47 -9.93 -16.15
C ASP A 110 7.64 -10.22 -15.19
N ARG A 111 8.77 -9.53 -15.37
CA ARG A 111 9.97 -9.73 -14.56
C ARG A 111 9.88 -9.06 -13.19
N VAL A 112 9.22 -7.91 -13.05
CA VAL A 112 9.37 -7.10 -11.83
C VAL A 112 8.07 -6.79 -11.09
N LEU A 113 6.91 -6.69 -11.77
CA LEU A 113 5.69 -6.21 -11.13
C LEU A 113 5.21 -7.09 -9.98
N LYS A 114 5.17 -8.41 -10.21
CA LYS A 114 4.73 -9.35 -9.18
C LYS A 114 5.55 -9.24 -7.91
N ASP A 115 6.87 -9.20 -8.05
CA ASP A 115 7.77 -9.17 -6.91
C ASP A 115 7.67 -7.85 -6.13
N ILE A 116 7.43 -6.74 -6.83
CA ILE A 116 7.24 -5.43 -6.20
C ILE A 116 5.90 -5.39 -5.46
N VAL A 117 4.81 -5.82 -6.10
CA VAL A 117 3.45 -5.82 -5.50
C VAL A 117 3.41 -6.69 -4.25
N LEU A 118 4.05 -7.85 -4.28
CA LEU A 118 4.14 -8.77 -3.14
C LEU A 118 5.23 -8.38 -2.13
N SER A 119 5.94 -7.28 -2.35
CA SER A 119 7.06 -6.84 -1.50
C SER A 119 8.19 -7.86 -1.37
N LEU A 120 8.44 -8.65 -2.41
CA LEU A 120 9.55 -9.60 -2.46
C LEU A 120 10.86 -8.91 -2.84
N ILE A 121 10.79 -7.82 -3.62
CA ILE A 121 11.92 -6.97 -3.95
C ILE A 121 11.61 -5.50 -3.63
N HIS A 122 12.66 -4.74 -3.37
CA HIS A 122 12.59 -3.30 -3.16
C HIS A 122 13.20 -2.55 -4.36
N ILE A 123 12.48 -1.54 -4.79
CA ILE A 123 13.01 -0.57 -5.76
C ILE A 123 13.52 0.66 -5.04
#